data_2ed21ef515f2a7f84c813b94a8d36468
#
_entry.id   2ed21ef515f2a7f84c813b94a8d36468
#
_cell.length_a   1.000
_cell.length_b   1.000
_cell.length_c   1.000
_cell.angle_alpha   90.00
_cell.angle_beta   90.00
_cell.angle_gamma   90.00
#
_symmetry.space_group_name_H-M   'P 1'
#
loop_
_entity.id
_entity.type
_entity.pdbx_description
1 polymer ?
#
loop_
_entity_poly.entity_id
_entity_poly.type
_entity_poly.pdbx_seq_one_letter_code
_entity_poly.pdbx_strand_id
1 'polypeptide(L)'
;MTQIDINEAHTILLEIAKSFAIVCDDNAIPYYMLGGTMLGAIRHHGFIPWDDDMDFGVPREFYDKLINCLENQLPYPYRCCTYKNGLAQSAIFKIDDSRTIINERHNKIDQGSFIGLNIDIFPLDYCSPGDSVIKQIKMLTYIYRAKYSKNLQWSKMRHILNQFVDLIIPWPQIKVIEKQECLLKKLKSGPYLSNVYGAWGEKECIPVEWYGAGVKYKFEDTEFCGIESYDNYLHQLYGDYMLPPKGDRHIHLDGVYWK
;
A
#
# COMPACT_ATOMS: atom_id res chain seq x y z
N MET A 1 -24.58 -12.75 1.84
CA MET A 1 -23.22 -12.46 1.40
C MET A 1 -22.49 -13.77 1.26
N THR A 2 -21.92 -14.04 0.09
CA THR A 2 -21.13 -15.26 -0.17
C THR A 2 -19.68 -14.94 0.13
N GLN A 3 -19.01 -15.79 0.91
CA GLN A 3 -17.60 -15.62 1.23
C GLN A 3 -16.75 -15.93 0.00
N ILE A 4 -15.73 -15.12 -0.24
CA ILE A 4 -14.76 -15.24 -1.31
C ILE A 4 -13.58 -16.06 -0.77
N ASP A 5 -13.16 -17.11 -1.47
CA ASP A 5 -11.97 -17.87 -1.13
C ASP A 5 -10.69 -17.20 -1.67
N ILE A 6 -9.52 -17.73 -1.29
CA ILE A 6 -8.23 -17.15 -1.67
C ILE A 6 -8.01 -17.16 -3.20
N ASN A 7 -8.44 -18.20 -3.91
CA ASN A 7 -8.25 -18.28 -5.35
C ASN A 7 -9.14 -17.28 -6.10
N GLU A 8 -10.37 -17.12 -5.62
CA GLU A 8 -11.29 -16.11 -6.14
C GLU A 8 -10.78 -14.69 -5.82
N ALA A 9 -10.22 -14.48 -4.62
CA ALA A 9 -9.57 -13.22 -4.25
C ALA A 9 -8.39 -12.91 -5.16
N HIS A 10 -7.49 -13.88 -5.44
CA HIS A 10 -6.40 -13.72 -6.39
C HIS A 10 -6.88 -13.32 -7.78
N THR A 11 -7.97 -13.93 -8.26
CA THR A 11 -8.56 -13.58 -9.56
C THR A 11 -9.03 -12.12 -9.59
N ILE A 12 -9.73 -11.66 -8.54
CA ILE A 12 -10.21 -10.29 -8.45
C ILE A 12 -9.05 -9.30 -8.34
N LEU A 13 -8.07 -9.57 -7.48
CA LEU A 13 -6.88 -8.72 -7.32
C LEU A 13 -6.10 -8.59 -8.63
N LEU A 14 -5.94 -9.69 -9.37
CA LEU A 14 -5.26 -9.69 -10.65
C LEU A 14 -5.97 -8.80 -11.69
N GLU A 15 -7.30 -8.86 -11.77
CA GLU A 15 -8.08 -8.03 -12.70
C GLU A 15 -8.04 -6.54 -12.31
N ILE A 16 -8.04 -6.21 -11.01
CA ILE A 16 -7.80 -4.84 -10.53
C ILE A 16 -6.40 -4.38 -10.97
N ALA A 17 -5.37 -5.20 -10.74
CA ALA A 17 -3.99 -4.88 -11.10
C ALA A 17 -3.78 -4.71 -12.60
N LYS A 18 -4.42 -5.54 -13.44
CA LYS A 18 -4.42 -5.37 -14.91
C LYS A 18 -5.02 -4.03 -15.31
N SER A 19 -6.15 -3.66 -14.72
CA SER A 19 -6.81 -2.37 -15.01
C SER A 19 -5.96 -1.18 -14.58
N PHE A 20 -5.29 -1.26 -13.43
CA PHE A 20 -4.32 -0.29 -12.96
C PHE A 20 -3.13 -0.16 -13.94
N ALA A 21 -2.54 -1.28 -14.36
CA ALA A 21 -1.40 -1.30 -15.27
C ALA A 21 -1.73 -0.68 -16.63
N ILE A 22 -2.90 -0.96 -17.19
CA ILE A 22 -3.38 -0.35 -18.44
C ILE A 22 -3.43 1.18 -18.29
N VAL A 23 -4.04 1.70 -17.21
CA VAL A 23 -4.10 3.16 -16.98
C VAL A 23 -2.70 3.76 -16.84
N CYS A 24 -1.77 3.08 -16.18
CA CYS A 24 -0.39 3.54 -16.07
C CYS A 24 0.31 3.58 -17.43
N ASP A 25 0.23 2.49 -18.20
CA ASP A 25 0.88 2.35 -19.49
C ASP A 25 0.32 3.38 -20.50
N ASP A 26 -1.00 3.56 -20.58
CA ASP A 26 -1.67 4.53 -21.46
C ASP A 26 -1.31 5.99 -21.16
N ASN A 27 -0.96 6.30 -19.90
CA ASN A 27 -0.63 7.64 -19.47
C ASN A 27 0.88 7.88 -19.25
N ALA A 28 1.73 6.92 -19.62
CA ALA A 28 3.19 6.94 -19.39
C ALA A 28 3.53 7.25 -17.93
N ILE A 29 2.92 6.53 -16.99
CA ILE A 29 3.17 6.63 -15.55
C ILE A 29 3.98 5.41 -15.11
N PRO A 30 5.22 5.59 -14.63
CA PRO A 30 6.02 4.48 -14.13
C PRO A 30 5.42 3.92 -12.84
N TYR A 31 5.42 2.59 -12.74
CA TYR A 31 5.00 1.87 -11.54
C TYR A 31 5.86 0.63 -11.33
N TYR A 32 5.92 0.14 -10.10
CA TYR A 32 6.74 -1.01 -9.73
C TYR A 32 5.98 -1.92 -8.77
N MET A 33 6.01 -3.22 -9.00
CA MET A 33 5.62 -4.19 -7.96
C MET A 33 6.51 -4.04 -6.74
N LEU A 34 5.93 -4.07 -5.55
CA LEU A 34 6.65 -3.96 -4.28
C LEU A 34 6.46 -5.21 -3.42
N GLY A 35 7.27 -5.34 -2.38
CA GLY A 35 7.07 -6.28 -1.28
C GLY A 35 6.77 -7.71 -1.72
N GLY A 36 5.66 -8.24 -1.19
CA GLY A 36 5.15 -9.58 -1.48
C GLY A 36 4.81 -9.79 -2.95
N THR A 37 4.27 -8.79 -3.62
CA THR A 37 3.94 -8.84 -5.06
C THR A 37 5.19 -9.06 -5.92
N MET A 38 6.27 -8.31 -5.64
CA MET A 38 7.54 -8.51 -6.37
C MET A 38 8.15 -9.87 -6.05
N LEU A 39 8.13 -10.31 -4.80
CA LEU A 39 8.59 -11.63 -4.39
C LEU A 39 7.78 -12.75 -5.06
N GLY A 40 6.48 -12.58 -5.16
CA GLY A 40 5.57 -13.50 -5.86
C GLY A 40 5.93 -13.64 -7.33
N ALA A 41 6.13 -12.52 -8.03
CA ALA A 41 6.54 -12.50 -9.44
C ALA A 41 7.83 -13.30 -9.68
N ILE A 42 8.85 -13.10 -8.83
CA ILE A 42 10.16 -13.75 -8.99
C ILE A 42 10.13 -15.23 -8.59
N ARG A 43 9.54 -15.56 -7.46
CA ARG A 43 9.61 -16.90 -6.86
C ARG A 43 8.52 -17.86 -7.36
N HIS A 44 7.33 -17.32 -7.64
CA HIS A 44 6.13 -18.11 -7.97
C HIS A 44 5.61 -17.85 -9.39
N HIS A 45 6.08 -16.79 -10.06
CA HIS A 45 5.54 -16.26 -11.32
C HIS A 45 4.06 -15.88 -11.21
N GLY A 46 3.64 -15.43 -10.02
CA GLY A 46 2.28 -15.10 -9.65
C GLY A 46 2.16 -14.84 -8.17
N PHE A 47 0.97 -15.06 -7.62
CA PHE A 47 0.75 -14.90 -6.19
C PHE A 47 1.58 -15.87 -5.35
N ILE A 48 2.02 -15.43 -4.19
CA ILE A 48 2.41 -16.33 -3.13
C ILE A 48 1.11 -17.01 -2.65
N PRO A 49 1.04 -18.37 -2.56
CA PRO A 49 -0.25 -19.07 -2.42
C PRO A 49 -1.11 -18.72 -1.20
N TRP A 50 -0.54 -18.06 -0.21
CA TRP A 50 -1.25 -17.62 1.01
C TRP A 50 -1.29 -16.09 1.17
N ASP A 51 -0.78 -15.35 0.19
CA ASP A 51 -0.78 -13.90 0.17
C ASP A 51 -2.10 -13.40 -0.41
N ASP A 52 -2.67 -12.39 0.18
CA ASP A 52 -4.03 -11.91 -0.13
C ASP A 52 -4.08 -10.41 -0.43
N ASP A 53 -2.93 -9.84 -0.77
CA ASP A 53 -2.77 -8.44 -1.18
C ASP A 53 -1.87 -8.29 -2.42
N MET A 54 -1.91 -7.12 -3.02
CA MET A 54 -0.96 -6.68 -4.05
C MET A 54 -0.55 -5.24 -3.78
N ASP A 55 0.76 -5.02 -3.83
CA ASP A 55 1.40 -3.75 -3.55
C ASP A 55 2.12 -3.20 -4.77
N PHE A 56 1.83 -1.95 -5.14
CA PHE A 56 2.53 -1.22 -6.19
C PHE A 56 3.05 0.11 -5.69
N GLY A 57 4.21 0.52 -6.21
CA GLY A 57 4.82 1.81 -5.94
C GLY A 57 4.83 2.71 -7.16
N VAL A 58 4.55 3.99 -6.97
CA VAL A 58 4.58 5.00 -8.03
C VAL A 58 5.38 6.21 -7.54
N PRO A 59 6.38 6.72 -8.30
CA PRO A 59 7.13 7.90 -7.88
C PRO A 59 6.20 9.09 -7.59
N ARG A 60 6.49 9.80 -6.49
CA ARG A 60 5.64 10.88 -5.96
C ARG A 60 5.23 11.92 -7.01
N GLU A 61 6.11 12.22 -7.93
CA GLU A 61 5.84 13.20 -8.99
C GLU A 61 4.70 12.81 -9.93
N PHE A 62 4.43 11.51 -10.10
CA PHE A 62 3.33 10.97 -10.92
C PHE A 62 2.07 10.66 -10.10
N TYR A 63 2.14 10.68 -8.78
CA TYR A 63 1.09 10.15 -7.91
C TYR A 63 -0.24 10.92 -8.02
N ASP A 64 -0.20 12.26 -8.01
CA ASP A 64 -1.43 13.07 -8.18
C ASP A 64 -2.00 12.95 -9.61
N LYS A 65 -1.13 12.84 -10.65
CA LYS A 65 -1.54 12.57 -12.03
C LYS A 65 -2.24 11.23 -12.14
N LEU A 66 -1.67 10.19 -11.53
CA LEU A 66 -2.22 8.84 -11.54
C LEU A 66 -3.61 8.80 -10.90
N ILE A 67 -3.80 9.40 -9.73
CA ILE A 67 -5.12 9.46 -9.07
C ILE A 67 -6.17 10.05 -10.04
N ASN A 68 -5.83 11.17 -10.68
CA ASN A 68 -6.75 11.81 -11.63
C ASN A 68 -7.05 10.91 -12.85
N CYS A 69 -6.06 10.19 -13.39
CA CYS A 69 -6.28 9.25 -14.48
C CYS A 69 -7.19 8.09 -14.03
N LEU A 70 -6.94 7.50 -12.87
CA LEU A 70 -7.72 6.38 -12.35
C LEU A 70 -9.18 6.77 -12.07
N GLU A 71 -9.43 7.94 -11.48
CA GLU A 71 -10.80 8.43 -11.23
C GLU A 71 -11.63 8.58 -12.52
N ASN A 72 -10.97 8.79 -13.68
CA ASN A 72 -11.65 9.00 -14.96
C ASN A 72 -11.62 7.78 -15.90
N GLN A 73 -10.70 6.85 -15.73
CA GLN A 73 -10.43 5.79 -16.72
C GLN A 73 -10.66 4.37 -16.18
N LEU A 74 -10.75 4.19 -14.84
CA LEU A 74 -11.05 2.86 -14.31
C LEU A 74 -12.44 2.40 -14.76
N PRO A 75 -12.53 1.17 -15.32
CA PRO A 75 -13.83 0.60 -15.66
C PRO A 75 -14.57 0.18 -14.40
N TYR A 76 -15.92 0.23 -14.45
CA TYR A 76 -16.72 -0.45 -13.44
C TYR A 76 -16.37 -1.95 -13.42
N PRO A 77 -16.21 -2.58 -12.24
CA PRO A 77 -16.63 -2.13 -10.91
C PRO A 77 -15.53 -1.46 -10.06
N TYR A 78 -14.37 -1.15 -10.62
CA TYR A 78 -13.21 -0.68 -9.88
C TYR A 78 -13.30 0.79 -9.52
N ARG A 79 -12.78 1.15 -8.33
CA ARG A 79 -12.80 2.53 -7.81
C ARG A 79 -11.44 2.92 -7.26
N CYS A 80 -11.03 4.14 -7.54
CA CYS A 80 -9.88 4.77 -6.87
C CYS A 80 -10.32 5.31 -5.51
N CYS A 81 -9.84 4.73 -4.42
CA CYS A 81 -10.20 5.04 -3.04
C CYS A 81 -9.10 5.86 -2.38
N THR A 82 -9.34 7.15 -2.17
CA THR A 82 -8.41 8.10 -1.58
C THR A 82 -8.97 8.73 -0.31
N TYR A 83 -8.10 9.33 0.52
CA TYR A 83 -8.56 10.12 1.65
C TYR A 83 -9.29 11.41 1.21
N LYS A 84 -9.02 11.90 0.00
CA LYS A 84 -9.64 13.11 -0.56
C LYS A 84 -11.09 12.88 -0.95
N ASN A 85 -11.43 11.70 -1.50
CA ASN A 85 -12.81 11.35 -1.82
C ASN A 85 -13.55 10.64 -0.67
N GLY A 86 -12.87 10.44 0.48
CA GLY A 86 -13.45 9.87 1.70
C GLY A 86 -13.62 8.34 1.67
N LEU A 87 -13.17 7.67 0.60
CA LEU A 87 -13.28 6.21 0.50
C LEU A 87 -12.12 5.50 1.21
N ALA A 88 -10.93 6.10 1.31
CA ALA A 88 -9.82 5.57 2.09
C ALA A 88 -9.49 6.48 3.28
N GLN A 89 -8.87 5.91 4.32
CA GLN A 89 -8.48 6.65 5.52
C GLN A 89 -6.96 6.59 5.74
N SER A 90 -6.18 6.59 4.67
CA SER A 90 -4.72 6.52 4.70
C SER A 90 -4.08 7.45 3.70
N ALA A 91 -2.77 7.69 3.84
CA ALA A 91 -1.98 8.48 2.90
C ALA A 91 -1.69 7.73 1.58
N ILE A 92 -1.81 6.40 1.58
CA ILE A 92 -1.80 5.59 0.37
C ILE A 92 -3.21 5.51 -0.20
N PHE A 93 -3.36 5.43 -1.51
CA PHE A 93 -4.65 5.13 -2.08
C PHE A 93 -4.76 3.65 -2.46
N LYS A 94 -5.99 3.20 -2.61
CA LYS A 94 -6.33 1.83 -2.96
C LYS A 94 -7.19 1.82 -4.22
N ILE A 95 -7.12 0.73 -4.95
CA ILE A 95 -8.08 0.45 -6.02
C ILE A 95 -8.86 -0.78 -5.61
N ASP A 96 -10.18 -0.64 -5.44
CA ASP A 96 -11.04 -1.72 -4.96
C ASP A 96 -12.07 -2.20 -6.00
N ASP A 97 -12.57 -3.41 -5.78
CA ASP A 97 -13.78 -3.88 -6.44
C ASP A 97 -15.01 -3.54 -5.60
N SER A 98 -15.82 -2.61 -6.08
CA SER A 98 -17.01 -2.09 -5.37
C SER A 98 -18.11 -3.12 -5.12
N ARG A 99 -18.06 -4.29 -5.76
CA ARG A 99 -19.01 -5.41 -5.57
C ARG A 99 -18.66 -6.25 -4.34
N THR A 100 -17.46 -6.11 -3.80
CA THR A 100 -16.99 -6.86 -2.65
C THR A 100 -16.98 -6.03 -1.38
N ILE A 101 -16.84 -6.68 -0.24
CA ILE A 101 -16.67 -6.05 1.07
C ILE A 101 -15.67 -6.86 1.91
N ILE A 102 -14.74 -6.17 2.53
CA ILE A 102 -13.80 -6.76 3.49
C ILE A 102 -14.36 -6.54 4.90
N ASN A 103 -14.50 -7.63 5.66
CA ASN A 103 -14.82 -7.57 7.08
C ASN A 103 -13.51 -7.57 7.89
N GLU A 104 -12.84 -6.42 7.96
CA GLU A 104 -11.63 -6.28 8.76
C GLU A 104 -11.98 -6.33 10.26
N ARG A 105 -11.72 -7.46 10.92
CA ARG A 105 -11.94 -7.63 12.37
C ARG A 105 -11.20 -6.61 13.23
N HIS A 106 -10.17 -5.98 12.71
CA HIS A 106 -9.28 -5.12 13.48
C HIS A 106 -9.47 -3.62 13.22
N ASN A 107 -10.12 -3.24 12.16
CA ASN A 107 -10.47 -1.86 11.86
C ASN A 107 -11.98 -1.66 12.07
N LYS A 108 -12.38 -1.33 13.28
CA LYS A 108 -13.65 -0.62 13.47
C LYS A 108 -13.48 0.79 12.90
N ILE A 109 -13.38 0.85 11.57
CA ILE A 109 -13.51 2.08 10.82
C ILE A 109 -14.93 2.55 11.01
N ASP A 110 -15.07 3.82 11.28
CA ASP A 110 -16.36 4.50 11.41
C ASP A 110 -17.28 4.13 10.24
N GLN A 111 -18.52 3.83 10.51
CA GLN A 111 -19.55 3.16 9.72
C GLN A 111 -19.83 3.75 8.31
N GLY A 112 -18.84 4.17 7.54
CA GLY A 112 -19.07 4.86 6.28
C GLY A 112 -18.25 4.40 5.06
N SER A 113 -17.04 3.87 5.22
CA SER A 113 -16.21 3.50 4.07
C SER A 113 -16.07 1.99 3.93
N PHE A 114 -16.98 1.39 3.18
CA PHE A 114 -16.88 -0.02 2.79
C PHE A 114 -15.94 -0.12 1.58
N ILE A 115 -14.65 -0.33 1.83
CA ILE A 115 -13.69 -0.69 0.80
C ILE A 115 -13.86 -2.17 0.51
N GLY A 116 -13.91 -2.51 -0.77
CA GLY A 116 -13.89 -3.89 -1.25
C GLY A 116 -12.49 -4.49 -1.25
N LEU A 117 -12.35 -5.71 -1.78
CA LEU A 117 -11.07 -6.32 -2.06
C LEU A 117 -10.26 -5.36 -2.95
N ASN A 118 -9.00 -5.09 -2.59
CA ASN A 118 -8.25 -3.98 -3.15
C ASN A 118 -6.76 -4.26 -3.29
N ILE A 119 -6.11 -3.48 -4.14
CA ILE A 119 -4.65 -3.37 -4.23
C ILE A 119 -4.20 -2.05 -3.60
N ASP A 120 -3.00 -2.04 -3.02
CA ASP A 120 -2.40 -0.88 -2.38
C ASP A 120 -1.42 -0.17 -3.33
N ILE A 121 -1.57 1.16 -3.47
CA ILE A 121 -0.68 1.98 -4.30
C ILE A 121 0.07 2.96 -3.42
N PHE A 122 1.37 2.74 -3.29
CA PHE A 122 2.27 3.51 -2.46
C PHE A 122 2.94 4.63 -3.24
N PRO A 123 3.01 5.84 -2.68
CA PRO A 123 3.90 6.86 -3.21
C PRO A 123 5.35 6.52 -2.86
N LEU A 124 6.23 6.59 -3.83
CA LEU A 124 7.66 6.48 -3.63
C LEU A 124 8.27 7.88 -3.51
N ASP A 125 8.94 8.14 -2.39
CA ASP A 125 9.44 9.45 -2.01
C ASP A 125 10.97 9.47 -1.94
N TYR A 126 11.59 10.60 -2.33
CA TYR A 126 13.04 10.77 -2.24
C TYR A 126 13.49 10.96 -0.79
N CYS A 127 13.65 9.87 -0.06
CA CYS A 127 14.10 9.85 1.33
C CYS A 127 15.30 8.91 1.49
N SER A 128 16.36 9.40 2.11
CA SER A 128 17.52 8.59 2.45
C SER A 128 17.36 7.88 3.80
N PRO A 129 18.05 6.74 4.02
CA PRO A 129 18.08 6.11 5.34
C PRO A 129 18.52 7.08 6.43
N GLY A 130 17.84 7.09 7.56
CA GLY A 130 18.12 8.00 8.67
C GLY A 130 17.61 9.44 8.52
N ASP A 131 16.95 9.77 7.41
CA ASP A 131 16.40 11.11 7.18
C ASP A 131 15.44 11.54 8.29
N SER A 132 15.57 12.80 8.71
CA SER A 132 14.71 13.37 9.76
C SER A 132 13.24 13.38 9.35
N VAL A 133 12.95 13.47 8.06
CA VAL A 133 11.58 13.41 7.51
C VAL A 133 10.96 12.05 7.78
N ILE A 134 11.69 10.94 7.60
CA ILE A 134 11.18 9.59 7.92
C ILE A 134 10.78 9.51 9.40
N LYS A 135 11.58 10.07 10.31
CA LYS A 135 11.24 10.11 11.74
C LYS A 135 9.98 10.92 12.01
N GLN A 136 9.82 12.06 11.33
CA GLN A 136 8.62 12.89 11.44
C GLN A 136 7.39 12.16 10.90
N ILE A 137 7.49 11.46 9.75
CA ILE A 137 6.40 10.65 9.20
C ILE A 137 6.01 9.52 10.16
N LYS A 138 6.99 8.79 10.72
CA LYS A 138 6.73 7.76 11.74
C LYS A 138 5.99 8.32 12.96
N MET A 139 6.39 9.51 13.44
CA MET A 139 5.71 10.18 14.53
C MET A 139 4.26 10.56 14.18
N LEU A 140 4.04 11.13 12.98
CA LEU A 140 2.70 11.48 12.50
C LEU A 140 1.84 10.22 12.30
N THR A 141 2.41 9.13 11.81
CA THR A 141 1.72 7.84 11.70
C THR A 141 1.36 7.27 13.07
N TYR A 142 2.24 7.43 14.06
CA TYR A 142 1.91 7.06 15.44
C TYR A 142 0.75 7.89 15.99
N ILE A 143 0.77 9.21 15.81
CA ILE A 143 -0.33 10.12 16.20
C ILE A 143 -1.63 9.68 15.51
N TYR A 144 -1.58 9.42 14.21
CA TYR A 144 -2.71 8.96 13.44
C TYR A 144 -3.29 7.66 14.02
N ARG A 145 -2.46 6.64 14.22
CA ARG A 145 -2.87 5.35 14.82
C ARG A 145 -3.41 5.52 16.23
N ALA A 146 -2.79 6.36 17.04
CA ALA A 146 -3.24 6.64 18.41
C ALA A 146 -4.64 7.24 18.44
N LYS A 147 -4.93 8.16 17.50
CA LYS A 147 -6.21 8.87 17.46
C LYS A 147 -7.34 8.04 16.84
N TYR A 148 -7.06 7.31 15.75
CA TYR A 148 -8.10 6.78 14.88
C TYR A 148 -8.17 5.25 14.85
N SER A 149 -7.17 4.54 15.34
CA SER A 149 -7.20 3.09 15.46
C SER A 149 -7.83 2.69 16.79
N LYS A 150 -9.09 2.24 16.76
CA LYS A 150 -9.79 1.71 17.95
C LYS A 150 -9.44 0.23 18.16
N ASN A 151 -8.18 -0.08 18.50
CA ASN A 151 -7.81 -1.44 18.81
C ASN A 151 -8.28 -1.80 20.24
N LEU A 152 -9.26 -2.69 20.34
CA LEU A 152 -9.85 -3.17 21.61
C LEU A 152 -8.85 -3.93 22.50
N GLN A 153 -7.72 -4.36 21.95
CA GLN A 153 -6.68 -5.12 22.68
C GLN A 153 -5.64 -4.21 23.35
N TRP A 154 -5.76 -2.88 23.25
CA TRP A 154 -4.82 -1.98 23.87
C TRP A 154 -4.98 -1.95 25.41
N SER A 155 -3.84 -1.91 26.12
CA SER A 155 -3.82 -1.76 27.56
C SER A 155 -4.52 -0.46 28.00
N LYS A 156 -5.12 -0.46 29.21
CA LYS A 156 -5.75 0.74 29.79
C LYS A 156 -4.84 1.97 29.77
N MET A 157 -3.54 1.77 29.99
CA MET A 157 -2.54 2.83 29.96
C MET A 157 -2.39 3.46 28.57
N ARG A 158 -2.51 2.66 27.51
CA ARG A 158 -2.45 3.14 26.12
C ARG A 158 -3.72 3.93 25.73
N HIS A 159 -4.88 3.55 26.27
CA HIS A 159 -6.12 4.34 26.10
C HIS A 159 -6.00 5.72 26.76
N ILE A 160 -5.43 5.82 27.97
CA ILE A 160 -5.18 7.09 28.66
C ILE A 160 -4.21 7.95 27.85
N LEU A 161 -3.10 7.36 27.36
CA LEU A 161 -2.13 8.07 26.52
C LEU A 161 -2.79 8.62 25.24
N ASN A 162 -3.67 7.86 24.62
CA ASN A 162 -4.38 8.30 23.43
C ASN A 162 -5.34 9.46 23.71
N GLN A 163 -6.02 9.47 24.87
CA GLN A 163 -6.84 10.61 25.29
C GLN A 163 -6.01 11.89 25.48
N PHE A 164 -4.79 11.77 26.01
CA PHE A 164 -3.86 12.89 26.09
C PHE A 164 -3.40 13.38 24.71
N VAL A 165 -3.12 12.46 23.79
CA VAL A 165 -2.77 12.82 22.41
C VAL A 165 -3.92 13.58 21.73
N ASP A 166 -5.17 13.15 21.93
CA ASP A 166 -6.36 13.83 21.41
C ASP A 166 -6.53 15.25 21.96
N LEU A 167 -6.22 15.44 23.24
CA LEU A 167 -6.31 16.74 23.90
C LEU A 167 -5.23 17.71 23.40
N ILE A 168 -3.99 17.22 23.21
CA ILE A 168 -2.83 18.05 22.83
C ILE A 168 -2.80 18.33 21.33
N ILE A 169 -3.26 17.37 20.50
CA ILE A 169 -3.23 17.47 19.05
C ILE A 169 -4.66 17.36 18.50
N PRO A 170 -5.43 18.44 18.49
CA PRO A 170 -6.83 18.44 18.06
C PRO A 170 -6.98 18.42 16.53
N TRP A 171 -6.07 17.77 15.82
CA TRP A 171 -6.11 17.70 14.37
C TRP A 171 -7.07 16.59 13.91
N PRO A 172 -7.95 16.85 12.93
CA PRO A 172 -8.69 15.81 12.26
C PRO A 172 -7.75 14.92 11.46
N GLN A 173 -8.18 13.68 11.19
CA GLN A 173 -7.42 12.65 10.47
C GLN A 173 -6.80 13.17 9.18
N ILE A 174 -7.59 13.84 8.38
CA ILE A 174 -7.16 14.40 7.10
C ILE A 174 -5.97 15.36 7.24
N LYS A 175 -5.94 16.19 8.29
CA LYS A 175 -4.82 17.11 8.55
C LYS A 175 -3.51 16.41 8.88
N VAL A 176 -3.57 15.25 9.52
CA VAL A 176 -2.36 14.45 9.79
C VAL A 176 -1.80 13.92 8.48
N ILE A 177 -2.67 13.40 7.60
CA ILE A 177 -2.28 12.91 6.27
C ILE A 177 -1.73 14.05 5.41
N GLU A 178 -2.43 15.18 5.33
CA GLU A 178 -1.98 16.36 4.58
C GLU A 178 -0.60 16.86 5.04
N LYS A 179 -0.33 16.80 6.35
CA LYS A 179 0.97 17.18 6.89
C LYS A 179 2.08 16.21 6.50
N GLN A 180 1.79 14.90 6.48
CA GLN A 180 2.72 13.89 5.96
C GLN A 180 3.03 14.17 4.48
N GLU A 181 2.02 14.34 3.65
CA GLU A 181 2.21 14.66 2.23
C GLU A 181 2.99 15.95 2.01
N CYS A 182 2.69 17.01 2.78
CA CYS A 182 3.40 18.28 2.69
C CYS A 182 4.89 18.15 3.00
N LEU A 183 5.27 17.30 3.93
CA LEU A 183 6.68 17.02 4.24
C LEU A 183 7.37 16.27 3.11
N LEU A 184 6.73 15.23 2.58
CA LEU A 184 7.29 14.37 1.53
C LEU A 184 7.37 15.08 0.19
N LYS A 185 6.35 15.85 -0.18
CA LYS A 185 6.32 16.65 -1.43
C LYS A 185 7.41 17.73 -1.54
N LYS A 186 8.10 18.05 -0.44
CA LYS A 186 9.26 18.95 -0.45
C LYS A 186 10.53 18.26 -0.95
N LEU A 187 10.59 16.94 -0.88
CA LEU A 187 11.72 16.15 -1.33
C LEU A 187 11.58 15.88 -2.83
N LYS A 188 12.34 16.60 -3.64
CA LYS A 188 12.19 16.60 -5.11
C LYS A 188 13.14 15.65 -5.83
N SER A 189 14.27 15.32 -5.21
CA SER A 189 15.31 14.48 -5.77
C SER A 189 16.22 13.94 -4.68
N GLY A 190 16.88 12.85 -4.94
CA GLY A 190 17.85 12.23 -4.04
C GLY A 190 18.37 10.92 -4.59
N PRO A 191 19.42 10.35 -3.98
CA PRO A 191 19.98 9.07 -4.42
C PRO A 191 19.14 7.85 -4.03
N TYR A 192 18.15 8.02 -3.15
CA TYR A 192 17.24 6.96 -2.70
C TYR A 192 15.80 7.32 -3.00
N LEU A 193 15.03 6.31 -3.38
CA LEU A 193 13.58 6.36 -3.51
C LEU A 193 12.97 5.32 -2.56
N SER A 194 12.01 5.75 -1.74
CA SER A 194 11.59 5.01 -0.56
C SER A 194 10.09 4.85 -0.49
N ASN A 195 9.61 3.65 -0.16
CA ASN A 195 8.25 3.45 0.32
C ASN A 195 8.18 3.81 1.83
N VAL A 196 7.93 5.08 2.13
CA VAL A 196 7.95 5.60 3.51
C VAL A 196 6.79 5.04 4.35
N TYR A 197 5.72 4.58 3.71
CA TYR A 197 4.53 4.00 4.37
C TYR A 197 4.57 2.49 4.50
N GLY A 198 5.56 1.84 3.90
CA GLY A 198 5.70 0.40 3.91
C GLY A 198 6.07 -0.19 5.28
N ALA A 199 5.87 -1.49 5.40
CA ALA A 199 6.02 -2.22 6.66
C ALA A 199 7.49 -2.40 7.11
N TRP A 200 8.44 -2.37 6.18
CA TRP A 200 9.85 -2.68 6.42
C TRP A 200 10.70 -1.46 6.83
N GLY A 201 10.08 -0.27 6.86
CA GLY A 201 10.72 0.95 7.34
C GLY A 201 11.94 1.36 6.51
N GLU A 202 13.12 1.50 7.14
CA GLU A 202 14.33 1.97 6.43
C GLU A 202 14.87 0.96 5.40
N LYS A 203 14.49 -0.31 5.48
CA LYS A 203 14.83 -1.28 4.43
C LYS A 203 14.16 -0.98 3.09
N GLU A 204 13.10 -0.19 3.09
CA GLU A 204 12.43 0.26 1.87
C GLU A 204 13.03 1.53 1.26
N CYS A 205 14.10 2.05 1.86
CA CYS A 205 14.94 3.08 1.25
C CYS A 205 15.96 2.40 0.34
N ILE A 206 15.70 2.38 -0.96
CA ILE A 206 16.59 1.75 -1.93
C ILE A 206 17.16 2.77 -2.92
N PRO A 207 18.37 2.54 -3.47
CA PRO A 207 18.94 3.41 -4.48
C PRO A 207 18.01 3.58 -5.68
N VAL A 208 17.89 4.81 -6.20
CA VAL A 208 17.04 5.10 -7.38
C VAL A 208 17.41 4.21 -8.56
N GLU A 209 18.72 3.95 -8.74
CA GLU A 209 19.25 3.10 -9.80
C GLU A 209 18.74 1.66 -9.74
N TRP A 210 18.30 1.15 -8.58
CA TRP A 210 17.73 -0.20 -8.49
C TRP A 210 16.35 -0.31 -9.12
N TYR A 211 15.58 0.78 -9.13
CA TYR A 211 14.29 0.81 -9.83
C TYR A 211 14.48 0.72 -11.34
N GLY A 212 15.52 1.39 -11.87
CA GLY A 212 15.78 1.45 -13.30
C GLY A 212 14.62 2.06 -14.07
N ALA A 213 14.50 1.68 -15.33
CA ALA A 213 13.33 2.04 -16.16
C ALA A 213 12.10 1.17 -15.88
N GLY A 214 12.23 0.17 -15.01
CA GLY A 214 11.25 -0.88 -14.81
C GLY A 214 11.41 -2.02 -15.84
N VAL A 215 11.29 -3.24 -15.35
CA VAL A 215 11.31 -4.46 -16.17
C VAL A 215 9.98 -5.17 -16.01
N LYS A 216 9.41 -5.66 -17.10
CA LYS A 216 8.19 -6.49 -17.05
C LYS A 216 8.55 -7.90 -16.57
N TYR A 217 7.91 -8.34 -15.51
CA TYR A 217 8.03 -9.70 -14.98
C TYR A 217 6.70 -10.43 -15.10
N LYS A 218 6.79 -11.71 -15.41
CA LYS A 218 5.61 -12.58 -15.48
C LYS A 218 4.90 -12.62 -14.11
N PHE A 219 3.57 -12.46 -14.15
CA PHE A 219 2.70 -12.60 -12.97
C PHE A 219 1.38 -13.25 -13.45
N GLU A 220 1.14 -14.52 -13.08
CA GLU A 220 0.03 -15.35 -13.55
C GLU A 220 -0.03 -15.40 -15.08
N ASP A 221 -1.10 -14.91 -15.68
CA ASP A 221 -1.35 -14.86 -17.12
C ASP A 221 -0.94 -13.52 -17.78
N THR A 222 -0.30 -12.63 -17.04
CA THR A 222 0.10 -11.28 -17.49
C THR A 222 1.53 -10.95 -17.10
N GLU A 223 1.92 -9.68 -17.28
CA GLU A 223 3.20 -9.13 -16.85
C GLU A 223 3.00 -7.75 -16.21
N PHE A 224 3.71 -7.47 -15.12
CA PHE A 224 3.73 -6.17 -14.48
C PHE A 224 5.15 -5.61 -14.41
N CYS A 225 5.27 -4.27 -14.39
CA CYS A 225 6.53 -3.60 -14.13
C CYS A 225 7.01 -3.87 -12.70
N GLY A 226 8.29 -4.20 -12.56
CA GLY A 226 8.94 -4.40 -11.28
C GLY A 226 10.31 -3.73 -11.25
N ILE A 227 10.96 -3.81 -10.11
CA ILE A 227 12.27 -3.23 -9.84
C ILE A 227 13.34 -3.97 -10.65
N GLU A 228 14.18 -3.23 -11.40
CA GLU A 228 15.20 -3.82 -12.28
C GLU A 228 16.23 -4.63 -11.48
N SER A 229 16.76 -4.07 -10.40
CA SER A 229 17.67 -4.78 -9.49
C SER A 229 16.90 -5.54 -8.40
N TYR A 230 15.93 -6.37 -8.80
CA TYR A 230 15.05 -7.09 -7.88
C TYR A 230 15.79 -7.94 -6.85
N ASP A 231 16.91 -8.53 -7.23
CA ASP A 231 17.67 -9.40 -6.33
C ASP A 231 18.23 -8.62 -5.13
N ASN A 232 18.82 -7.45 -5.38
CA ASN A 232 19.28 -6.54 -4.33
C ASN A 232 18.12 -6.08 -3.43
N TYR A 233 17.00 -5.71 -4.04
CA TYR A 233 15.80 -5.27 -3.34
C TYR A 233 15.21 -6.37 -2.44
N LEU A 234 15.00 -7.56 -2.98
CA LEU A 234 14.42 -8.67 -2.23
C LEU A 234 15.36 -9.17 -1.12
N HIS A 235 16.68 -9.21 -1.37
CA HIS A 235 17.66 -9.52 -0.33
C HIS A 235 17.64 -8.49 0.81
N GLN A 236 17.56 -7.19 0.48
CA GLN A 236 17.48 -6.14 1.50
C GLN A 236 16.24 -6.26 2.38
N LEU A 237 15.08 -6.61 1.81
CA LEU A 237 13.85 -6.78 2.57
C LEU A 237 13.82 -8.11 3.35
N TYR A 238 14.07 -9.20 2.68
CA TYR A 238 13.74 -10.56 3.17
C TYR A 238 14.96 -11.44 3.46
N GLY A 239 16.17 -11.02 3.08
CA GLY A 239 17.36 -11.86 3.17
C GLY A 239 17.34 -12.97 2.11
N ASP A 240 17.46 -14.21 2.50
CA ASP A 240 17.35 -15.37 1.60
C ASP A 240 15.88 -15.61 1.19
N TYR A 241 15.39 -14.75 0.30
CA TYR A 241 13.99 -14.67 -0.09
C TYR A 241 13.49 -15.86 -0.91
N MET A 242 14.41 -16.66 -1.49
CA MET A 242 14.03 -17.88 -2.21
C MET A 242 13.58 -19.00 -1.26
N LEU A 243 13.98 -18.95 0.00
CA LEU A 243 13.53 -19.91 1.01
C LEU A 243 12.21 -19.42 1.62
N PRO A 244 11.15 -20.28 1.66
CA PRO A 244 9.93 -19.95 2.36
C PRO A 244 10.19 -19.66 3.85
N PRO A 245 9.50 -18.67 4.45
CA PRO A 245 9.67 -18.39 5.87
C PRO A 245 9.28 -19.59 6.72
N LYS A 246 10.04 -19.84 7.81
CA LYS A 246 9.70 -20.84 8.82
C LYS A 246 8.71 -20.21 9.80
N GLY A 247 7.46 -20.60 9.77
CA GLY A 247 6.44 -20.10 10.71
C GLY A 247 5.04 -19.99 10.11
N ASP A 248 4.13 -19.41 10.88
CA ASP A 248 2.74 -19.24 10.48
C ASP A 248 2.62 -18.30 9.29
N ARG A 249 1.81 -18.72 8.34
CA ARG A 249 1.46 -17.98 7.15
C ARG A 249 0.37 -16.98 7.53
N HIS A 250 0.67 -15.70 7.50
CA HIS A 250 -0.32 -14.67 7.80
C HIS A 250 -1.22 -14.48 6.59
N ILE A 251 -2.48 -14.84 6.74
CA ILE A 251 -3.56 -14.42 5.85
C ILE A 251 -4.19 -13.20 6.51
N HIS A 252 -4.16 -12.06 5.85
CA HIS A 252 -4.70 -10.80 6.39
C HIS A 252 -6.22 -10.70 6.21
N LEU A 253 -6.80 -11.44 5.25
CA LEU A 253 -8.22 -11.43 4.94
C LEU A 253 -9.02 -12.32 5.90
N ASP A 254 -9.53 -11.71 6.95
CA ASP A 254 -10.53 -12.33 7.83
C ASP A 254 -11.95 -12.15 7.27
N GLY A 255 -12.17 -12.69 6.09
CA GLY A 255 -13.46 -12.72 5.41
C GLY A 255 -13.67 -11.57 4.41
N VAL A 256 -13.61 -11.93 3.15
CA VAL A 256 -14.06 -11.12 2.02
C VAL A 256 -15.38 -11.71 1.53
N TYR A 257 -16.31 -10.85 1.19
CA TYR A 257 -17.66 -11.26 0.77
C TYR A 257 -18.11 -10.49 -0.47
N TRP A 258 -18.90 -11.14 -1.30
CA TRP A 258 -19.74 -10.46 -2.27
C TRP A 258 -20.89 -9.72 -1.55
N LYS A 259 -21.18 -8.49 -2.02
CA LYS A 259 -22.33 -7.69 -1.54
C LYS A 259 -23.66 -8.30 -1.92
#